data_a7d2ce5d49ed28a0208846d03eb6badb
#
_entry.id   a7d2ce5d49ed28a0208846d03eb6badb
#
_cell.length_a   1.000
_cell.length_b   1.000
_cell.length_c   1.000
_cell.angle_alpha   90.00
_cell.angle_beta   90.00
_cell.angle_gamma   90.00
#
_symmetry.space_group_name_H-M   'P 1'
#
loop_
_entity.id
_entity.type
_entity.pdbx_description
1 polymer ?
#
loop_
_entity_poly.entity_id
_entity_poly.type
_entity_poly.pdbx_seq_one_letter_code
_entity_poly.pdbx_strand_id
1 'polypeptide(L)'
;ADLKVWAAGIRAPEFLTRLDALEYNRLNQLVVGPDLRTTRDRRIFALGDCAACARTDGNGNVPPRAQAAHQMASFLYKNFRHILKDTPLPAYEYKDYGSLVSLSRFSTVGSLMGNLSKGSLMVEGRLARLVYVSLYRLHQLAIYGYTKTCLIALVDRINKVIRPRLKFH
;
A
#
# COMPACT_ATOMS: atom_id res chain seq x y z
N ALA A 1 10.11 -18.07 27.52
CA ALA A 1 9.55 -18.56 26.25
C ALA A 1 10.69 -19.17 25.43
N ASP A 2 10.50 -20.41 24.99
CA ASP A 2 11.52 -21.17 24.26
C ASP A 2 11.68 -20.72 22.81
N LEU A 3 10.69 -19.96 22.29
CA LEU A 3 10.72 -19.38 20.95
C LEU A 3 10.40 -17.89 21.01
N LYS A 4 11.30 -17.05 20.45
CA LYS A 4 11.09 -15.62 20.27
C LYS A 4 11.11 -15.32 18.77
N VAL A 5 10.00 -14.80 18.25
CA VAL A 5 9.89 -14.37 16.85
C VAL A 5 9.91 -12.85 16.79
N TRP A 6 10.90 -12.29 16.12
CA TRP A 6 11.00 -10.86 15.86
C TRP A 6 10.51 -10.59 14.43
N ALA A 7 9.32 -10.02 14.30
CA ALA A 7 8.76 -9.57 13.03
C ALA A 7 8.83 -8.04 12.98
N ALA A 8 10.00 -7.52 12.61
CA ALA A 8 10.22 -6.08 12.51
C ALA A 8 9.50 -5.49 11.28
N GLY A 9 9.22 -4.19 11.33
CA GLY A 9 8.68 -3.42 10.21
C GLY A 9 9.63 -3.33 9.01
N ILE A 10 9.34 -2.42 8.10
CA ILE A 10 10.15 -2.19 6.90
C ILE A 10 11.18 -1.10 7.13
N ARG A 11 12.25 -1.15 6.35
CA ARG A 11 13.25 -0.09 6.21
C ARG A 11 13.51 0.13 4.73
N ALA A 12 13.54 1.37 4.27
CA ALA A 12 13.86 1.70 2.90
C ALA A 12 15.34 1.38 2.57
N PRO A 13 15.68 1.13 1.31
CA PRO A 13 17.06 0.78 0.92
C PRO A 13 18.07 1.85 1.32
N GLU A 14 19.25 1.40 1.73
CA GLU A 14 20.31 2.30 2.23
C GLU A 14 20.77 3.32 1.17
N PHE A 15 20.74 2.97 -0.12
CA PHE A 15 21.17 3.90 -1.17
C PHE A 15 20.41 5.24 -1.16
N LEU A 16 19.18 5.27 -0.64
CA LEU A 16 18.39 6.51 -0.53
C LEU A 16 19.04 7.54 0.39
N THR A 17 19.83 7.10 1.39
CA THR A 17 20.56 7.99 2.28
C THR A 17 21.79 8.64 1.63
N ARG A 18 22.16 8.14 0.44
CA ARG A 18 23.32 8.63 -0.33
C ARG A 18 22.91 9.50 -1.52
N LEU A 19 21.61 9.79 -1.67
CA LEU A 19 21.11 10.65 -2.73
C LEU A 19 21.33 12.12 -2.34
N ASP A 20 22.25 12.78 -3.03
CA ASP A 20 22.61 14.20 -3.03
C ASP A 20 21.84 15.12 -2.05
N ALA A 21 22.19 15.05 -0.76
CA ALA A 21 21.66 15.91 0.29
C ALA A 21 20.11 15.86 0.46
N LEU A 22 19.42 14.85 -0.05
CA LEU A 22 18.00 14.66 0.23
C LEU A 22 17.81 14.30 1.70
N GLU A 23 16.77 14.85 2.29
CA GLU A 23 16.41 14.57 3.68
C GLU A 23 15.77 13.19 3.80
N TYR A 24 16.17 12.41 4.80
CA TYR A 24 15.63 11.09 5.10
C TYR A 24 15.41 10.88 6.60
N ASN A 25 14.53 9.97 6.95
CA ASN A 25 14.22 9.62 8.33
C ASN A 25 15.05 8.39 8.82
N ARG A 26 14.80 7.95 10.08
CA ARG A 26 15.46 6.77 10.69
C ARG A 26 15.23 5.45 9.94
N LEU A 27 14.21 5.39 9.10
CA LEU A 27 13.87 4.23 8.28
C LEU A 27 14.43 4.36 6.85
N ASN A 28 15.32 5.30 6.60
CA ASN A 28 15.90 5.64 5.29
C ASN A 28 14.84 6.12 4.27
N GLN A 29 13.65 6.49 4.71
CA GLN A 29 12.61 7.02 3.82
C GLN A 29 12.89 8.50 3.54
N LEU A 30 12.75 8.91 2.29
CA LEU A 30 12.90 10.32 1.89
C LEU A 30 11.76 11.15 2.49
N VAL A 31 12.09 12.24 3.15
CA VAL A 31 11.10 13.17 3.70
C VAL A 31 10.46 13.96 2.56
N VAL A 32 9.13 13.94 2.51
CA VAL A 32 8.36 14.65 1.49
C VAL A 32 7.31 15.57 2.11
N GLY A 33 7.00 16.63 1.39
CA GLY A 33 5.90 17.52 1.72
C GLY A 33 4.52 16.89 1.42
N PRO A 34 3.44 17.65 1.70
CA PRO A 34 2.09 17.19 1.42
C PRO A 34 1.80 17.05 -0.08
N ASP A 35 2.62 17.57 -0.95
CA ASP A 35 2.56 17.43 -2.40
C ASP A 35 3.44 16.27 -2.93
N LEU A 36 4.00 15.46 -2.03
CA LEU A 36 4.90 14.33 -2.29
C LEU A 36 6.26 14.72 -2.90
N ARG A 37 6.60 16.00 -2.94
CA ARG A 37 7.91 16.49 -3.34
C ARG A 37 8.89 16.37 -2.18
N THR A 38 10.15 16.07 -2.48
CA THR A 38 11.20 16.08 -1.44
C THR A 38 11.43 17.51 -0.91
N THR A 39 11.86 17.61 0.35
CA THR A 39 12.05 18.89 1.03
C THR A 39 13.20 19.72 0.45
N ARG A 40 14.17 19.06 -0.20
CA ARG A 40 15.39 19.70 -0.74
C ARG A 40 15.33 20.01 -2.24
N ASP A 41 14.61 19.17 -3.03
CA ASP A 41 14.48 19.43 -4.46
C ASP A 41 13.00 19.18 -4.89
N ARG A 42 12.35 20.25 -5.34
CA ARG A 42 10.95 20.23 -5.78
C ARG A 42 10.71 19.42 -7.07
N ARG A 43 11.75 19.05 -7.78
CA ARG A 43 11.66 18.23 -9.01
C ARG A 43 11.67 16.73 -8.70
N ILE A 44 12.00 16.36 -7.46
CA ILE A 44 12.09 14.97 -7.01
C ILE A 44 10.86 14.66 -6.16
N PHE A 45 10.22 13.55 -6.49
CA PHE A 45 9.07 13.02 -5.76
C PHE A 45 9.44 11.67 -5.13
N ALA A 46 8.89 11.38 -3.96
CA ALA A 46 8.94 10.03 -3.39
C ALA A 46 7.53 9.57 -3.01
N LEU A 47 7.25 8.29 -3.21
CA LEU A 47 5.96 7.69 -2.93
C LEU A 47 6.10 6.24 -2.46
N GLY A 48 5.06 5.71 -1.81
CA GLY A 48 5.07 4.34 -1.28
C GLY A 48 6.01 4.19 -0.07
N ASP A 49 6.58 3.01 0.07
CA ASP A 49 7.36 2.62 1.24
C ASP A 49 8.68 3.39 1.42
N CYS A 50 9.16 4.05 0.36
CA CYS A 50 10.37 4.88 0.41
C CYS A 50 10.10 6.35 0.78
N ALA A 51 8.84 6.75 0.99
CA ALA A 51 8.45 8.12 1.32
C ALA A 51 8.02 8.26 2.78
N ALA A 52 8.54 9.28 3.45
CA ALA A 52 8.06 9.73 4.75
C ALA A 52 7.18 10.97 4.55
N CYS A 53 5.88 10.75 4.36
CA CYS A 53 4.87 11.78 4.20
C CYS A 53 4.09 11.94 5.51
N ALA A 54 4.08 13.14 6.09
CA ALA A 54 3.25 13.42 7.26
C ALA A 54 1.77 13.36 6.91
N ARG A 55 0.95 12.81 7.80
CA ARG A 55 -0.52 12.81 7.64
C ARG A 55 -1.09 14.19 7.95
N THR A 56 -2.10 14.58 7.21
CA THR A 56 -2.81 15.86 7.40
C THR A 56 -3.60 15.92 8.70
N ASP A 57 -3.96 14.77 9.28
CA ASP A 57 -4.67 14.66 10.56
C ASP A 57 -3.75 14.73 11.80
N GLY A 58 -2.44 14.92 11.61
CA GLY A 58 -1.46 15.01 12.70
C GLY A 58 -1.08 13.67 13.34
N ASN A 59 -1.63 12.54 12.88
CA ASN A 59 -1.36 11.20 13.43
C ASN A 59 -0.10 10.55 12.84
N GLY A 60 1.03 11.26 12.86
CA GLY A 60 2.30 10.75 12.38
C GLY A 60 2.42 10.67 10.86
N ASN A 61 3.15 9.70 10.35
CA ASN A 61 3.37 9.51 8.92
C ASN A 61 2.34 8.54 8.30
N VAL A 62 2.16 8.68 7.00
CA VAL A 62 1.42 7.72 6.19
C VAL A 62 2.08 6.34 6.33
N PRO A 63 1.33 5.29 6.70
CA PRO A 63 1.92 3.98 6.94
C PRO A 63 2.40 3.35 5.62
N PRO A 64 3.52 2.61 5.64
CA PRO A 64 4.06 1.91 4.49
C PRO A 64 3.18 0.68 4.16
N ARG A 65 2.22 0.89 3.26
CA ARG A 65 1.24 -0.11 2.83
C ARG A 65 0.94 0.04 1.35
N ALA A 66 0.60 -1.06 0.69
CA ALA A 66 0.23 -1.07 -0.73
C ALA A 66 -0.89 -0.08 -1.06
N GLN A 67 -1.89 0.09 -0.18
CA GLN A 67 -2.95 1.07 -0.38
C GLN A 67 -2.43 2.52 -0.35
N ALA A 68 -1.46 2.84 0.49
CA ALA A 68 -0.85 4.16 0.54
C ALA A 68 -0.06 4.44 -0.74
N ALA A 69 0.77 3.48 -1.17
CA ALA A 69 1.53 3.59 -2.41
C ALA A 69 0.61 3.80 -3.62
N HIS A 70 -0.50 3.05 -3.69
CA HIS A 70 -1.50 3.20 -4.76
C HIS A 70 -2.17 4.58 -4.75
N GLN A 71 -2.54 5.09 -3.57
CA GLN A 71 -3.15 6.42 -3.44
C GLN A 71 -2.16 7.54 -3.82
N MET A 72 -0.91 7.44 -3.38
CA MET A 72 0.15 8.39 -3.76
C MET A 72 0.41 8.39 -5.27
N ALA A 73 0.51 7.21 -5.89
CA ALA A 73 0.68 7.09 -7.34
C ALA A 73 -0.52 7.70 -8.10
N SER A 74 -1.74 7.40 -7.64
CA SER A 74 -2.96 7.96 -8.22
C SER A 74 -3.05 9.48 -8.07
N PHE A 75 -2.60 10.00 -6.93
CA PHE A 75 -2.53 11.43 -6.69
C PHE A 75 -1.57 12.13 -7.68
N LEU A 76 -0.36 11.62 -7.84
CA LEU A 76 0.61 12.17 -8.78
C LEU A 76 0.12 12.07 -10.24
N TYR A 77 -0.48 10.92 -10.61
CA TYR A 77 -1.05 10.74 -11.95
C TYR A 77 -2.15 11.75 -12.26
N LYS A 78 -3.09 11.95 -11.34
CA LYS A 78 -4.18 12.93 -11.52
C LYS A 78 -3.68 14.37 -11.64
N ASN A 79 -2.58 14.68 -10.95
CA ASN A 79 -1.99 16.01 -10.92
C ASN A 79 -0.81 16.17 -11.89
N PHE A 80 -0.59 15.20 -12.78
CA PHE A 80 0.56 15.19 -13.69
C PHE A 80 0.68 16.46 -14.55
N ARG A 81 -0.45 17.02 -15.01
CA ARG A 81 -0.47 18.28 -15.78
C ARG A 81 0.00 19.48 -14.95
N HIS A 82 -0.32 19.51 -13.66
CA HIS A 82 0.16 20.54 -12.73
C HIS A 82 1.67 20.41 -12.52
N ILE A 83 2.17 19.16 -12.39
CA ILE A 83 3.60 18.88 -12.27
C ILE A 83 4.37 19.40 -13.49
N LEU A 84 3.90 19.09 -14.70
CA LEU A 84 4.55 19.53 -15.94
C LEU A 84 4.55 21.06 -16.15
N LYS A 85 3.53 21.75 -15.62
CA LYS A 85 3.40 23.22 -15.71
C LYS A 85 4.02 23.94 -14.51
N ASP A 86 4.64 23.19 -13.59
CA ASP A 86 5.17 23.69 -12.30
C ASP A 86 4.15 24.55 -11.53
N THR A 87 2.88 24.19 -11.59
CA THR A 87 1.81 24.82 -10.81
C THR A 87 1.63 24.15 -9.47
N PRO A 88 1.09 24.84 -8.43
CA PRO A 88 0.87 24.27 -7.11
C PRO A 88 0.01 23.00 -7.16
N LEU A 89 0.42 21.99 -6.38
CA LEU A 89 -0.34 20.77 -6.18
C LEU A 89 -1.23 20.91 -4.93
N PRO A 90 -2.39 20.24 -4.90
CA PRO A 90 -3.16 20.10 -3.66
C PRO A 90 -2.37 19.28 -2.64
N ALA A 91 -2.79 19.29 -1.38
CA ALA A 91 -2.24 18.39 -0.37
C ALA A 91 -2.74 16.96 -0.60
N TYR A 92 -1.84 15.99 -0.47
CA TYR A 92 -2.18 14.57 -0.48
C TYR A 92 -2.83 14.18 0.85
N GLU A 93 -3.99 13.57 0.78
CA GLU A 93 -4.71 13.05 1.94
C GLU A 93 -4.75 11.53 1.88
N TYR A 94 -4.17 10.88 2.90
CA TYR A 94 -4.24 9.43 3.05
C TYR A 94 -5.59 9.00 3.62
N LYS A 95 -6.26 8.08 2.94
CA LYS A 95 -7.48 7.42 3.43
C LYS A 95 -7.16 5.99 3.84
N ASP A 96 -7.32 5.70 5.12
CA ASP A 96 -7.14 4.33 5.62
C ASP A 96 -8.43 3.52 5.41
N TYR A 97 -8.35 2.50 4.58
CA TYR A 97 -9.46 1.55 4.35
C TYR A 97 -9.36 0.31 5.25
N GLY A 98 -8.47 0.34 6.23
CA GLY A 98 -8.19 -0.78 7.13
C GLY A 98 -7.04 -1.65 6.66
N SER A 99 -6.81 -2.73 7.39
CA SER A 99 -5.78 -3.71 7.08
C SER A 99 -6.32 -5.12 7.21
N LEU A 100 -6.00 -5.96 6.22
CA LEU A 100 -6.36 -7.37 6.20
C LEU A 100 -5.10 -8.20 6.10
N VAL A 101 -4.94 -9.14 7.01
CA VAL A 101 -3.81 -10.07 7.02
C VAL A 101 -4.32 -11.48 6.77
N SER A 102 -3.82 -12.11 5.73
CA SER A 102 -4.12 -13.51 5.46
C SER A 102 -3.16 -14.38 6.27
N LEU A 103 -3.67 -15.08 7.27
CA LEU A 103 -2.88 -15.95 8.15
C LEU A 103 -2.71 -17.36 7.57
N SER A 104 -3.62 -17.79 6.71
CA SER A 104 -3.55 -19.09 6.03
C SER A 104 -4.55 -19.17 4.87
N ARG A 105 -4.63 -20.35 4.23
CA ARG A 105 -5.66 -20.61 3.20
C ARG A 105 -7.10 -20.53 3.73
N PHE A 106 -7.30 -20.63 5.03
CA PHE A 106 -8.62 -20.75 5.66
C PHE A 106 -8.97 -19.60 6.60
N SER A 107 -7.99 -18.78 6.99
CA SER A 107 -8.22 -17.71 7.95
C SER A 107 -7.63 -16.40 7.46
N THR A 108 -8.45 -15.39 7.45
CA THR A 108 -8.08 -14.01 7.19
C THR A 108 -8.69 -13.19 8.32
N VAL A 109 -7.87 -12.39 8.98
CA VAL A 109 -8.26 -11.51 10.08
C VAL A 109 -7.87 -10.09 9.69
N GLY A 110 -8.72 -9.14 9.95
CA GLY A 110 -8.39 -7.76 9.70
C GLY A 110 -9.44 -6.79 10.20
N SER A 111 -9.09 -5.53 10.19
CA SER A 111 -9.94 -4.42 10.53
C SER A 111 -10.33 -3.69 9.27
N LEU A 112 -11.64 -3.57 9.01
CA LEU A 112 -12.19 -2.72 7.96
C LEU A 112 -12.52 -1.37 8.60
N MET A 113 -11.79 -0.33 8.20
CA MET A 113 -12.15 1.04 8.55
C MET A 113 -13.08 1.58 7.48
N GLY A 114 -14.38 1.67 7.80
CA GLY A 114 -15.35 2.33 6.95
C GLY A 114 -15.56 3.77 7.37
N ASN A 115 -15.66 4.68 6.40
CA ASN A 115 -16.09 6.08 6.64
C ASN A 115 -17.53 6.18 7.21
N LEU A 116 -18.25 5.07 7.36
CA LEU A 116 -19.65 5.05 7.77
C LEU A 116 -19.89 4.86 9.26
N SER A 117 -18.87 4.51 10.05
CA SER A 117 -19.04 4.44 11.51
C SER A 117 -17.71 4.75 12.20
N LYS A 118 -17.80 5.43 13.35
CA LYS A 118 -16.66 5.78 14.23
C LYS A 118 -16.02 4.54 14.91
N GLY A 119 -16.03 3.36 14.27
CA GLY A 119 -15.51 2.12 14.81
C GLY A 119 -14.82 1.26 13.75
N SER A 120 -13.82 0.51 14.16
CA SER A 120 -13.22 -0.54 13.33
C SER A 120 -14.10 -1.81 13.39
N LEU A 121 -14.59 -2.27 12.24
CA LEU A 121 -15.27 -3.55 12.15
C LEU A 121 -14.22 -4.67 12.00
N MET A 122 -14.10 -5.53 13.02
CA MET A 122 -13.26 -6.71 12.92
C MET A 122 -13.97 -7.75 12.05
N VAL A 123 -13.32 -8.16 10.97
CA VAL A 123 -13.87 -9.10 9.99
C VAL A 123 -13.01 -10.35 9.97
N GLU A 124 -13.64 -11.51 10.13
CA GLU A 124 -12.98 -12.81 10.18
C GLU A 124 -13.58 -13.82 9.20
N GLY A 125 -12.82 -14.87 8.90
CA GLY A 125 -13.29 -16.02 8.15
C GLY A 125 -13.52 -15.77 6.64
N ARG A 126 -14.62 -16.31 6.10
CA ARG A 126 -14.91 -16.29 4.66
C ARG A 126 -15.15 -14.88 4.11
N LEU A 127 -15.79 -14.01 4.91
CA LEU A 127 -16.06 -12.62 4.51
C LEU A 127 -14.75 -11.82 4.40
N ALA A 128 -13.88 -11.90 5.41
CA ALA A 128 -12.56 -11.27 5.36
C ALA A 128 -11.74 -11.74 4.15
N ARG A 129 -11.85 -13.03 3.80
CA ARG A 129 -11.21 -13.59 2.62
C ARG A 129 -11.76 -13.02 1.30
N LEU A 130 -13.07 -12.85 1.19
CA LEU A 130 -13.69 -12.23 0.01
C LEU A 130 -13.21 -10.80 -0.15
N VAL A 131 -13.19 -10.01 0.93
CA VAL A 131 -12.69 -8.63 0.90
C VAL A 131 -11.19 -8.60 0.53
N TYR A 132 -10.38 -9.49 1.10
CA TYR A 132 -8.95 -9.58 0.75
C TYR A 132 -8.75 -9.88 -0.74
N VAL A 133 -9.47 -10.87 -1.28
CA VAL A 133 -9.37 -11.23 -2.71
C VAL A 133 -9.85 -10.07 -3.58
N SER A 134 -10.92 -9.38 -3.19
CA SER A 134 -11.44 -8.22 -3.93
C SER A 134 -10.42 -7.08 -3.98
N LEU A 135 -9.79 -6.75 -2.85
CA LEU A 135 -8.73 -5.74 -2.79
C LEU A 135 -7.53 -6.13 -3.66
N TYR A 136 -7.13 -7.40 -3.61
CA TYR A 136 -6.03 -7.90 -4.45
C TYR A 136 -6.37 -7.77 -5.95
N ARG A 137 -7.61 -8.10 -6.35
CA ARG A 137 -8.07 -7.94 -7.73
C ARG A 137 -8.17 -6.49 -8.16
N LEU A 138 -8.57 -5.58 -7.28
CA LEU A 138 -8.55 -4.15 -7.55
C LEU A 138 -7.14 -3.63 -7.85
N HIS A 139 -6.13 -4.10 -7.12
CA HIS A 139 -4.73 -3.75 -7.39
C HIS A 139 -4.26 -4.31 -8.73
N GLN A 140 -4.60 -5.56 -9.05
CA GLN A 140 -4.31 -6.15 -10.37
C GLN A 140 -5.00 -5.37 -11.50
N LEU A 141 -6.25 -4.95 -11.29
CA LEU A 141 -7.01 -4.16 -12.25
C LEU A 141 -6.31 -2.82 -12.56
N ALA A 142 -5.79 -2.16 -11.54
CA ALA A 142 -5.07 -0.91 -11.68
C ALA A 142 -3.75 -1.05 -12.48
N ILE A 143 -3.09 -2.21 -12.39
CA ILE A 143 -1.80 -2.48 -13.06
C ILE A 143 -2.01 -3.04 -14.47
N TYR A 144 -2.92 -4.00 -14.62
CA TYR A 144 -3.05 -4.81 -15.85
C TYR A 144 -4.25 -4.43 -16.72
N GLY A 145 -5.19 -3.63 -16.17
CA GLY A 145 -6.47 -3.33 -16.81
C GLY A 145 -7.48 -4.49 -16.75
N TYR A 146 -8.70 -4.26 -17.25
CA TYR A 146 -9.82 -5.20 -17.12
C TYR A 146 -9.58 -6.54 -17.81
N THR A 147 -9.17 -6.54 -19.07
CA THR A 147 -9.03 -7.76 -19.88
C THR A 147 -8.01 -8.73 -19.30
N LYS A 148 -6.80 -8.25 -18.98
CA LYS A 148 -5.74 -9.09 -18.40
C LYS A 148 -6.11 -9.59 -17.01
N THR A 149 -6.74 -8.75 -16.18
CA THR A 149 -7.17 -9.15 -14.84
C THR A 149 -8.24 -10.25 -14.89
N CYS A 150 -9.20 -10.17 -15.82
CA CYS A 150 -10.19 -11.22 -16.03
C CYS A 150 -9.53 -12.53 -16.48
N LEU A 151 -8.58 -12.49 -17.41
CA LEU A 151 -7.84 -13.67 -17.85
C LEU A 151 -7.05 -14.30 -16.68
N ILE A 152 -6.32 -13.51 -15.90
CA ILE A 152 -5.59 -13.99 -14.72
C ILE A 152 -6.55 -14.66 -13.73
N ALA A 153 -7.73 -14.06 -13.48
CA ALA A 153 -8.72 -14.61 -12.57
C ALA A 153 -9.26 -15.97 -13.07
N LEU A 154 -9.49 -16.10 -14.38
CA LEU A 154 -9.92 -17.34 -15.00
C LEU A 154 -8.84 -18.43 -14.88
N VAL A 155 -7.59 -18.10 -15.23
CA VAL A 155 -6.46 -19.02 -15.11
C VAL A 155 -6.25 -19.48 -13.67
N ASP A 156 -6.34 -18.58 -12.70
CA ASP A 156 -6.24 -18.93 -11.27
C ASP A 156 -7.36 -19.89 -10.85
N ARG A 157 -8.58 -19.71 -11.38
CA ARG A 157 -9.71 -20.59 -11.11
C ARG A 157 -9.48 -21.99 -11.70
N ILE A 158 -9.03 -22.06 -12.95
CA ILE A 158 -8.70 -23.31 -13.64
C ILE A 158 -7.57 -24.04 -12.90
N ASN A 159 -6.49 -23.36 -12.57
CA ASN A 159 -5.36 -23.92 -11.84
C ASN A 159 -5.75 -24.49 -10.46
N LYS A 160 -6.73 -23.89 -9.77
CA LYS A 160 -7.25 -24.43 -8.50
C LYS A 160 -7.93 -25.79 -8.67
N VAL A 161 -8.53 -26.04 -9.84
CA VAL A 161 -9.20 -27.31 -10.15
C VAL A 161 -8.22 -28.36 -10.60
N ILE A 162 -7.25 -27.98 -11.44
CA ILE A 162 -6.32 -28.90 -12.10
C ILE A 162 -5.15 -29.29 -11.18
N ARG A 163 -4.65 -28.40 -10.32
CA ARG A 163 -3.51 -28.71 -9.44
C ARG A 163 -3.91 -29.70 -8.37
N PRO A 164 -3.36 -30.92 -8.34
CA PRO A 164 -3.61 -31.88 -7.28
C PRO A 164 -3.13 -31.30 -5.96
N ARG A 165 -3.92 -31.47 -4.91
CA ARG A 165 -3.53 -31.13 -3.54
C ARG A 165 -2.56 -32.21 -3.07
N LEU A 166 -1.27 -31.97 -3.16
CA LEU A 166 -0.27 -32.79 -2.49
C LEU A 166 -0.50 -32.64 -0.99
N LYS A 167 -1.03 -33.68 -0.36
CA LYS A 167 -1.02 -33.85 1.10
C LYS A 167 0.33 -34.45 1.43
N PHE A 168 1.20 -33.67 2.03
CA PHE A 168 2.36 -34.22 2.75
C PHE A 168 1.83 -34.73 4.10
N HIS A 169 2.02 -36.03 4.33
CA HIS A 169 1.81 -36.66 5.62
C HIS A 169 3.05 -36.49 6.48
#